data_f795cf2f10eead5774c7e3c5b4622840
#
_entry.id   f795cf2f10eead5774c7e3c5b4622840
#
_cell.length_a   1.000
_cell.length_b   1.000
_cell.length_c   1.000
_cell.angle_alpha   90.00
_cell.angle_beta   90.00
_cell.angle_gamma   90.00
#
_symmetry.space_group_name_H-M   'P 1'
#
loop_
_entity.id
_entity.type
_entity.pdbx_description
1 polymer ?
#
loop_
_entity_poly.entity_id
_entity_poly.type
_entity_poly.pdbx_seq_one_letter_code
_entity_poly.pdbx_strand_id
1 'polypeptide(L)'
;MQDLKNAIKLAANAGNIETLTTVEAKGILGVIEQYAYALETLDKYDHQELTIEKPSGEIEIQRLTYGNAIQQIAIWRNFQKAGDLFGNEKDQSFKSSLETIYQTFDGIDLYPSIEEKAANLLYFVVKNHSFSDGNKRIAAG
;
A
#
# COMPACT_ATOMS: atom_id res chain seq x y z
N MET A 1 -4.59 6.88 -18.73
CA MET A 1 -3.85 7.45 -17.57
C MET A 1 -2.91 8.59 -17.95
N GLN A 2 -2.16 8.49 -19.03
CA GLN A 2 -1.28 9.59 -19.46
C GLN A 2 -2.05 10.86 -19.82
N ASP A 3 -3.21 10.75 -20.44
CA ASP A 3 -4.07 11.88 -20.77
C ASP A 3 -4.61 12.59 -19.51
N LEU A 4 -5.01 11.82 -18.48
CA LEU A 4 -5.42 12.39 -17.19
C LEU A 4 -4.27 13.14 -16.52
N LYS A 5 -3.07 12.55 -16.50
CA LYS A 5 -1.88 13.15 -15.94
C LYS A 5 -1.50 14.45 -16.67
N ASN A 6 -1.58 14.45 -18.00
CA ASN A 6 -1.34 15.64 -18.80
C ASN A 6 -2.39 16.74 -18.56
N ALA A 7 -3.67 16.37 -18.42
CA ALA A 7 -4.74 17.30 -18.09
C ALA A 7 -4.54 17.96 -16.73
N ILE A 8 -4.12 17.17 -15.71
CA ILE A 8 -3.81 17.68 -14.37
C ILE A 8 -2.61 18.61 -14.39
N LYS A 9 -1.56 18.29 -15.14
CA LYS A 9 -0.39 19.17 -15.33
C LYS A 9 -0.76 20.48 -16.00
N LEU A 10 -1.61 20.43 -17.03
CA LEU A 10 -2.12 21.64 -17.69
C LEU A 10 -2.93 22.50 -16.73
N ALA A 11 -3.80 21.90 -15.93
CA ALA A 11 -4.56 22.61 -14.89
C ALA A 11 -3.64 23.23 -13.84
N ALA A 12 -2.62 22.50 -13.38
CA ALA A 12 -1.63 23.01 -12.43
C ALA A 12 -0.82 24.17 -13.01
N ASN A 13 -0.44 24.10 -14.28
CA ASN A 13 0.26 25.18 -14.97
C ASN A 13 -0.64 26.41 -15.20
N ALA A 14 -1.91 26.20 -15.55
CA ALA A 14 -2.89 27.26 -15.67
C ALA A 14 -3.15 27.96 -14.34
N GLY A 15 -3.08 27.23 -13.21
CA GLY A 15 -3.17 27.76 -11.85
C GLY A 15 -2.01 28.70 -11.46
N ASN A 16 -0.92 28.72 -12.22
CA ASN A 16 0.18 29.66 -12.04
C ASN A 16 -0.10 31.02 -12.71
N ILE A 17 -1.18 31.13 -13.48
CA ILE A 17 -1.58 32.35 -14.18
C ILE A 17 -2.68 33.04 -13.37
N GLU A 18 -2.35 34.11 -12.74
CA GLU A 18 -3.13 35.20 -12.10
C GLU A 18 -4.37 34.88 -11.24
N THR A 19 -5.10 33.79 -11.45
CA THR A 19 -6.36 33.52 -10.74
C THR A 19 -6.26 32.55 -9.55
N LEU A 20 -5.19 31.79 -9.46
CA LEU A 20 -4.92 30.85 -8.36
C LEU A 20 -3.60 31.23 -7.66
N THR A 21 -3.60 32.39 -7.03
CA THR A 21 -2.42 32.91 -6.33
C THR A 21 -2.24 32.36 -4.92
N THR A 22 -3.18 31.55 -4.43
CA THR A 22 -3.13 31.05 -3.07
C THR A 22 -2.30 29.77 -2.96
N VAL A 23 -1.50 29.68 -1.90
CA VAL A 23 -0.75 28.47 -1.51
C VAL A 23 -1.69 27.25 -1.39
N GLU A 24 -2.93 27.48 -0.98
CA GLU A 24 -3.97 26.44 -0.87
C GLU A 24 -4.32 25.81 -2.22
N ALA A 25 -4.53 26.62 -3.27
CA ALA A 25 -4.84 26.11 -4.60
C ALA A 25 -3.70 25.27 -5.17
N LYS A 26 -2.46 25.70 -4.99
CA LYS A 26 -1.27 24.93 -5.37
C LYS A 26 -1.14 23.63 -4.61
N GLY A 27 -1.48 23.64 -3.31
CA GLY A 27 -1.51 22.44 -2.46
C GLY A 27 -2.53 21.42 -2.96
N ILE A 28 -3.75 21.86 -3.31
CA ILE A 28 -4.80 20.98 -3.85
C ILE A 28 -4.36 20.36 -5.18
N LEU A 29 -3.78 21.13 -6.08
CA LEU A 29 -3.27 20.62 -7.35
C LEU A 29 -2.15 19.60 -7.17
N GLY A 30 -1.27 19.81 -6.20
CA GLY A 30 -0.24 18.83 -5.81
C GLY A 30 -0.82 17.51 -5.32
N VAL A 31 -1.87 17.55 -4.51
CA VAL A 31 -2.58 16.34 -4.04
C VAL A 31 -3.24 15.60 -5.21
N ILE A 32 -3.87 16.32 -6.13
CA ILE A 32 -4.49 15.72 -7.33
C ILE A 32 -3.42 15.04 -8.20
N GLU A 33 -2.26 15.66 -8.37
CA GLU A 33 -1.15 15.08 -9.14
C GLU A 33 -0.64 13.78 -8.48
N GLN A 34 -0.51 13.76 -7.17
CA GLN A 34 -0.14 12.55 -6.43
C GLN A 34 -1.18 11.45 -6.56
N TYR A 35 -2.47 11.81 -6.52
CA TYR A 35 -3.56 10.85 -6.72
C TYR A 35 -3.54 10.23 -8.12
N ALA A 36 -3.29 11.04 -9.15
CA ALA A 36 -3.13 10.56 -10.52
C ALA A 36 -1.95 9.59 -10.67
N TYR A 37 -0.85 9.85 -9.99
CA TYR A 37 0.30 8.94 -9.94
C TYR A 37 -0.07 7.59 -9.30
N ALA A 38 -0.81 7.62 -8.20
CA ALA A 38 -1.27 6.40 -7.54
C ALA A 38 -2.19 5.57 -8.46
N LEU A 39 -3.11 6.21 -9.18
CA LEU A 39 -3.98 5.54 -10.16
C LEU A 39 -3.19 4.94 -11.32
N GLU A 40 -2.18 5.64 -11.83
CA GLU A 40 -1.29 5.13 -12.87
C GLU A 40 -0.52 3.88 -12.39
N THR A 41 -0.07 3.90 -11.15
CA THR A 41 0.63 2.76 -10.54
C THR A 41 -0.29 1.55 -10.42
N LEU A 42 -1.54 1.74 -9.99
CA LEU A 42 -2.54 0.67 -9.91
C LEU A 42 -2.87 0.10 -11.28
N ASP A 43 -3.00 0.95 -12.30
CA ASP A 43 -3.24 0.53 -13.68
C ASP A 43 -2.09 -0.35 -14.21
N LYS A 44 -0.85 0.04 -13.98
CA LYS A 44 0.33 -0.77 -14.32
C LYS A 44 0.35 -2.12 -13.58
N TYR A 45 -0.06 -2.12 -12.34
CA TYR A 45 -0.16 -3.35 -11.55
C TYR A 45 -1.19 -4.31 -12.14
N ASP A 46 -2.38 -3.81 -12.47
CA ASP A 46 -3.46 -4.60 -13.07
C ASP A 46 -3.06 -5.20 -14.43
N HIS A 47 -2.22 -4.51 -15.19
CA HIS A 47 -1.71 -4.98 -16.48
C HIS A 47 -0.39 -5.75 -16.36
N GLN A 48 0.10 -6.00 -15.16
CA GLN A 48 1.38 -6.68 -14.88
C GLN A 48 2.60 -5.98 -15.52
N GLU A 49 2.52 -4.68 -15.70
CA GLU A 49 3.59 -3.86 -16.26
C GLU A 49 4.44 -3.17 -15.19
N LEU A 50 4.05 -3.33 -13.92
CA LEU A 50 4.76 -2.71 -12.81
C LEU A 50 6.09 -3.43 -12.58
N THR A 51 7.18 -2.70 -12.67
CA THR A 51 8.51 -3.17 -12.29
C THR A 51 8.90 -2.55 -10.96
N ILE A 52 9.41 -3.39 -10.07
CA ILE A 52 9.92 -2.97 -8.77
C ILE A 52 11.41 -2.69 -8.91
N GLU A 53 11.82 -1.48 -8.54
CA GLU A 53 13.24 -1.15 -8.47
C GLU A 53 13.91 -2.01 -7.39
N LYS A 54 15.10 -2.52 -7.69
CA LYS A 54 15.87 -3.30 -6.72
C LYS A 54 16.21 -2.40 -5.53
N PRO A 55 15.99 -2.88 -4.30
CA PRO A 55 16.35 -2.12 -3.12
C PRO A 55 17.83 -1.79 -3.12
N SER A 56 18.16 -0.55 -2.84
CA SER A 56 19.54 -0.10 -2.69
C SER A 56 20.02 -0.40 -1.26
N GLY A 57 20.89 -1.38 -1.11
CA GLY A 57 21.60 -1.68 0.12
C GLY A 57 21.22 -3.01 0.78
N GLU A 58 22.18 -3.56 1.51
CA GLU A 58 21.96 -4.71 2.39
C GLU A 58 21.30 -4.21 3.68
N ILE A 59 19.98 -4.26 3.73
CA ILE A 59 19.23 -4.04 4.97
C ILE A 59 19.06 -5.41 5.61
N GLU A 60 19.45 -5.56 6.87
CA GLU A 60 19.13 -6.73 7.65
C GLU A 60 17.61 -6.82 7.82
N ILE A 61 17.01 -7.75 7.10
CA ILE A 61 15.56 -7.88 7.02
C ILE A 61 15.09 -8.79 8.14
N GLN A 62 14.34 -8.23 9.08
CA GLN A 62 13.63 -9.03 10.07
C GLN A 62 12.38 -9.65 9.44
N ARG A 63 12.26 -10.96 9.63
CA ARG A 63 11.07 -11.68 9.18
C ARG A 63 9.86 -11.29 10.04
N LEU A 64 8.78 -10.86 9.40
CA LEU A 64 7.51 -10.61 10.06
C LEU A 64 6.86 -11.94 10.46
N THR A 65 6.67 -12.15 11.75
CA THR A 65 5.99 -13.34 12.28
C THR A 65 4.51 -13.04 12.53
N TYR A 66 3.69 -14.09 12.51
CA TYR A 66 2.26 -13.97 12.84
C TYR A 66 2.05 -13.35 14.23
N GLY A 67 2.81 -13.81 15.25
CA GLY A 67 2.71 -13.28 16.60
C GLY A 67 3.04 -11.79 16.68
N ASN A 68 4.11 -11.35 16.04
CA ASN A 68 4.50 -9.93 16.01
C ASN A 68 3.47 -9.08 15.28
N ALA A 69 2.94 -9.58 14.18
CA ALA A 69 1.91 -8.87 13.41
C ALA A 69 0.62 -8.69 14.22
N ILE A 70 0.13 -9.72 14.86
CA ILE A 70 -1.08 -9.66 15.70
C ILE A 70 -0.87 -8.72 16.89
N GLN A 71 0.30 -8.75 17.51
CA GLN A 71 0.63 -7.85 18.61
C GLN A 71 0.62 -6.38 18.14
N GLN A 72 1.18 -6.09 16.99
CA GLN A 72 1.20 -4.75 16.41
C GLN A 72 -0.22 -4.26 16.08
N ILE A 73 -1.07 -5.12 15.53
CA ILE A 73 -2.47 -4.79 15.25
C ILE A 73 -3.23 -4.45 16.53
N ALA A 74 -2.99 -5.18 17.62
CA ALA A 74 -3.58 -4.88 18.91
C ALA A 74 -3.14 -3.50 19.46
N ILE A 75 -1.87 -3.14 19.27
CA ILE A 75 -1.35 -1.82 19.62
C ILE A 75 -2.06 -0.73 18.82
N TRP A 76 -2.21 -0.91 17.51
CA TRP A 76 -2.91 0.06 16.66
C TRP A 76 -4.38 0.23 17.03
N ARG A 77 -5.07 -0.85 17.37
CA ARG A 77 -6.45 -0.78 17.88
C ARG A 77 -6.55 0.19 19.05
N ASN A 78 -5.67 0.04 20.03
CA ASN A 78 -5.67 0.86 21.23
C ASN A 78 -5.26 2.32 20.92
N PHE A 79 -4.24 2.50 20.09
CA PHE A 79 -3.74 3.83 19.73
C PHE A 79 -4.78 4.64 18.93
N GLN A 80 -5.45 4.02 17.99
CA GLN A 80 -6.46 4.67 17.16
C GLN A 80 -7.84 4.74 17.81
N LYS A 81 -7.99 4.23 19.03
CA LYS A 81 -9.30 4.08 19.68
C LYS A 81 -10.33 3.45 18.76
N ALA A 82 -9.90 2.46 17.99
CA ALA A 82 -10.74 1.74 17.04
C ALA A 82 -11.76 0.88 17.77
N GLY A 83 -12.85 0.55 17.08
CA GLY A 83 -13.90 -0.32 17.62
C GLY A 83 -13.42 -1.76 17.86
N ASP A 84 -14.24 -2.54 18.55
CA ASP A 84 -13.92 -3.90 18.96
C ASP A 84 -13.71 -4.86 17.78
N LEU A 85 -14.23 -4.55 16.59
CA LEU A 85 -14.07 -5.36 15.39
C LEU A 85 -12.74 -5.13 14.67
N PHE A 86 -12.04 -4.04 14.97
CA PHE A 86 -10.77 -3.73 14.33
C PHE A 86 -9.72 -4.79 14.64
N GLY A 87 -9.14 -5.38 13.61
CA GLY A 87 -8.11 -6.40 13.74
C GLY A 87 -8.59 -7.76 14.25
N ASN A 88 -9.90 -7.97 14.39
CA ASN A 88 -10.44 -9.28 14.68
C ASN A 88 -10.38 -10.15 13.43
N GLU A 89 -9.62 -11.23 13.50
CA GLU A 89 -9.52 -12.17 12.38
C GLU A 89 -10.85 -12.86 12.13
N LYS A 90 -11.27 -12.85 10.87
CA LYS A 90 -12.48 -13.52 10.41
C LYS A 90 -12.30 -15.04 10.28
N ASP A 91 -11.11 -15.42 9.83
CA ASP A 91 -10.70 -16.78 9.52
C ASP A 91 -9.16 -16.88 9.59
N GLN A 92 -8.59 -17.91 9.01
CA GLN A 92 -7.13 -18.10 8.98
C GLN A 92 -6.45 -17.48 7.75
N SER A 93 -7.14 -16.63 6.99
CA SER A 93 -6.59 -16.07 5.75
C SER A 93 -5.40 -15.15 5.99
N PHE A 94 -5.36 -14.41 7.09
CA PHE A 94 -4.20 -13.58 7.44
C PHE A 94 -2.94 -14.43 7.68
N LYS A 95 -3.07 -15.49 8.46
CA LYS A 95 -1.96 -16.40 8.72
C LYS A 95 -1.49 -17.08 7.43
N SER A 96 -2.41 -17.54 6.61
CA SER A 96 -2.11 -18.15 5.31
C SER A 96 -1.42 -17.16 4.36
N SER A 97 -1.87 -15.92 4.34
CA SER A 97 -1.26 -14.86 3.52
C SER A 97 0.17 -14.57 3.97
N LEU A 98 0.39 -14.52 5.27
CA LEU A 98 1.72 -14.30 5.85
C LEU A 98 2.68 -15.44 5.52
N GLU A 99 2.21 -16.68 5.57
CA GLU A 99 2.99 -17.87 5.14
C GLU A 99 3.31 -17.82 3.64
N THR A 100 2.34 -17.39 2.84
CA THR A 100 2.50 -17.31 1.37
C THR A 100 3.60 -16.34 0.95
N ILE A 101 3.74 -15.19 1.60
CA ILE A 101 4.79 -14.22 1.22
C ILE A 101 6.21 -14.72 1.51
N TYR A 102 6.35 -15.71 2.37
CA TYR A 102 7.64 -16.37 2.67
C TYR A 102 7.78 -17.73 2.00
N GLN A 103 6.86 -18.09 1.12
CA GLN A 103 6.89 -19.38 0.43
C GLN A 103 8.07 -19.46 -0.51
N THR A 104 8.69 -20.66 -0.54
CA THR A 104 9.79 -20.98 -1.44
C THR A 104 9.40 -22.11 -2.38
N PHE A 105 9.98 -22.11 -3.56
CA PHE A 105 9.90 -23.21 -4.51
C PHE A 105 11.33 -23.56 -4.96
N ASP A 106 11.74 -24.79 -4.76
CA ASP A 106 13.11 -25.25 -5.06
C ASP A 106 14.21 -24.41 -4.36
N GLY A 107 13.93 -23.94 -3.15
CA GLY A 107 14.85 -23.09 -2.38
C GLY A 107 14.90 -21.63 -2.83
N ILE A 108 14.05 -21.25 -3.78
CA ILE A 108 13.93 -19.87 -4.28
C ILE A 108 12.67 -19.25 -3.73
N ASP A 109 12.78 -18.05 -3.15
CA ASP A 109 11.63 -17.29 -2.64
C ASP A 109 10.67 -16.97 -3.78
N LEU A 110 9.37 -17.20 -3.55
CA LEU A 110 8.31 -16.81 -4.50
C LEU A 110 8.28 -15.29 -4.68
N TYR A 111 8.50 -14.54 -3.60
CA TYR A 111 8.64 -13.08 -3.58
C TYR A 111 10.01 -12.71 -3.01
N PRO A 112 11.05 -12.52 -3.86
CA PRO A 112 12.42 -12.41 -3.39
C PRO A 112 12.74 -11.16 -2.59
N SER A 113 12.12 -10.02 -2.92
CA SER A 113 12.37 -8.76 -2.24
C SER A 113 11.39 -8.49 -1.10
N ILE A 114 11.81 -7.67 -0.14
CA ILE A 114 10.93 -7.23 0.95
C ILE A 114 9.76 -6.42 0.42
N GLU A 115 9.98 -5.63 -0.62
CA GLU A 115 8.96 -4.82 -1.28
C GLU A 115 7.90 -5.70 -1.93
N GLU A 116 8.30 -6.77 -2.61
CA GLU A 116 7.37 -7.75 -3.19
C GLU A 116 6.58 -8.46 -2.11
N LYS A 117 7.21 -8.87 -1.02
CA LYS A 117 6.54 -9.47 0.13
C LYS A 117 5.51 -8.53 0.74
N ALA A 118 5.90 -7.28 0.98
CA ALA A 118 5.01 -6.26 1.55
C ALA A 118 3.83 -5.95 0.63
N ALA A 119 4.07 -5.75 -0.65
CA ALA A 119 3.03 -5.48 -1.64
C ALA A 119 2.01 -6.61 -1.76
N ASN A 120 2.48 -7.85 -1.76
CA ASN A 120 1.61 -9.02 -1.84
C ASN A 120 0.84 -9.25 -0.54
N LEU A 121 1.43 -9.03 0.62
CA LEU A 121 0.72 -9.10 1.90
C LEU A 121 -0.40 -8.05 1.96
N LEU A 122 -0.13 -6.82 1.57
CA LEU A 122 -1.12 -5.76 1.47
C LEU A 122 -2.29 -6.19 0.57
N TYR A 123 -1.99 -6.70 -0.60
CA TYR A 123 -2.99 -7.17 -1.55
C TYR A 123 -3.85 -8.30 -0.96
N PHE A 124 -3.23 -9.30 -0.34
CA PHE A 124 -3.96 -10.45 0.23
C PHE A 124 -4.86 -10.03 1.39
N VAL A 125 -4.39 -9.17 2.29
CA VAL A 125 -5.19 -8.69 3.43
C VAL A 125 -6.45 -7.97 2.95
N VAL A 126 -6.31 -7.09 1.97
CA VAL A 126 -7.46 -6.35 1.42
C VAL A 126 -8.38 -7.25 0.63
N LYS A 127 -7.84 -8.07 -0.27
CA LYS A 127 -8.62 -8.98 -1.12
C LYS A 127 -9.41 -10.00 -0.33
N ASN A 128 -8.78 -10.62 0.66
CA ASN A 128 -9.39 -11.69 1.45
C ASN A 128 -10.27 -11.16 2.59
N HIS A 129 -10.26 -9.85 2.86
CA HIS A 129 -10.94 -9.29 4.03
C HIS A 129 -10.61 -10.08 5.31
N SER A 130 -9.32 -10.24 5.58
CA SER A 130 -8.83 -11.13 6.66
C SER A 130 -9.33 -10.75 8.05
N PHE A 131 -9.70 -9.48 8.24
CA PHE A 131 -10.22 -8.94 9.49
C PHE A 131 -11.66 -8.45 9.34
N SER A 132 -12.39 -8.43 10.44
CA SER A 132 -13.77 -7.92 10.46
C SER A 132 -13.86 -6.43 10.16
N ASP A 133 -12.86 -5.66 10.58
CA ASP A 133 -12.74 -4.22 10.30
C ASP A 133 -11.26 -3.82 10.24
N GLY A 134 -11.00 -2.73 9.55
CA GLY A 134 -9.66 -2.13 9.48
C GLY A 134 -8.72 -2.74 8.45
N ASN A 135 -9.18 -3.57 7.54
CA ASN A 135 -8.32 -4.26 6.57
C ASN A 135 -7.37 -3.32 5.81
N LYS A 136 -7.87 -2.20 5.30
CA LYS A 136 -7.06 -1.23 4.56
C LYS A 136 -6.03 -0.54 5.44
N ARG A 137 -6.39 -0.18 6.67
CA ARG A 137 -5.47 0.44 7.64
C ARG A 137 -4.38 -0.52 8.08
N ILE A 138 -4.74 -1.77 8.33
CA ILE A 138 -3.81 -2.83 8.72
C ILE A 138 -2.85 -3.14 7.57
N ALA A 139 -3.38 -3.26 6.35
CA ALA A 139 -2.57 -3.54 5.17
C ALA A 139 -1.55 -2.44 4.87
N ALA A 140 -1.91 -1.18 5.09
CA ALA A 140 -1.02 -0.03 4.84
C ALA A 140 0.03 0.18 5.94
N GLY A 141 -0.21 -0.33 7.13
CA GLY A 141 0.72 -0.20 8.27
C GLY A 141 1.83 -1.20 8.26
#